data_5c5002955b2c62a829f9400657a12537
#
_entry.id   5c5002955b2c62a829f9400657a12537
#
_cell.length_a   1.000
_cell.length_b   1.000
_cell.length_c   1.000
_cell.angle_alpha   90.00
_cell.angle_beta   90.00
_cell.angle_gamma   90.00
#
_symmetry.space_group_name_H-M   'P 1'
#
loop_
_entity.id
_entity.type
_entity.pdbx_description
1 polymer ?
#
loop_
_entity_poly.entity_id
_entity_poly.type
_entity_poly.pdbx_seq_one_letter_code
_entity_poly.pdbx_strand_id
1 'polypeptide(L)'
;HLFYKGYMAYGFKDHRMKGMAEVEYSFHKKKEYANEFPIHSLKARYTSDVNQYGQHYLYTSQDNVFLSLKRQKDDRIGYQRKAELTYTNEFHSGFSFQLTSRFRQDESSYLIPFLKQDEMATPVKKISNTEFEVKLRYAPNEKFFQTQWNRFPVSLDAPVFSLSHTMAAK
;
A
#
# COMPACT_ATOMS: atom_id res chain seq x y z
N HIS A 1 19.71 -9.12 -4.77
CA HIS A 1 19.32 -8.56 -3.47
C HIS A 1 18.51 -7.26 -3.58
N LEU A 2 18.57 -6.57 -4.72
CA LEU A 2 17.84 -5.34 -4.97
C LEU A 2 16.80 -5.59 -6.05
N PHE A 3 15.54 -5.35 -5.72
CA PHE A 3 14.39 -5.45 -6.62
C PHE A 3 13.79 -4.06 -6.80
N TYR A 4 13.37 -3.76 -8.02
CA TYR A 4 12.72 -2.48 -8.31
C TYR A 4 11.49 -2.72 -9.17
N LYS A 5 10.48 -1.89 -8.96
CA LYS A 5 9.22 -1.92 -9.68
C LYS A 5 8.70 -0.50 -9.81
N GLY A 6 8.12 -0.15 -10.95
CA GLY A 6 7.54 1.16 -11.11
C GLY A 6 6.75 1.31 -12.39
N TYR A 7 5.92 2.35 -12.41
CA TYR A 7 5.26 2.81 -13.61
C TYR A 7 5.15 4.34 -13.60
N MET A 8 5.03 4.92 -14.77
CA MET A 8 4.75 6.33 -14.98
C MET A 8 3.62 6.49 -15.98
N ALA A 9 2.72 7.43 -15.73
CA ALA A 9 1.62 7.79 -16.60
C ALA A 9 1.46 9.32 -16.62
N TYR A 10 1.08 9.85 -17.77
CA TYR A 10 0.77 11.26 -17.91
C TYR A 10 -0.72 11.45 -18.20
N GLY A 11 -1.37 12.26 -17.38
CA GLY A 11 -2.78 12.61 -17.57
C GLY A 11 -2.91 13.77 -18.56
N PHE A 12 -3.38 13.49 -19.78
CA PHE A 12 -3.56 14.53 -20.80
C PHE A 12 -4.65 15.56 -20.44
N LYS A 13 -5.61 15.17 -19.60
CA LYS A 13 -6.73 16.02 -19.20
C LYS A 13 -6.39 16.93 -18.03
N ASP A 14 -5.61 16.43 -17.09
CA ASP A 14 -5.22 17.13 -15.86
C ASP A 14 -3.77 17.66 -15.89
N HIS A 15 -3.03 17.37 -16.97
CA HIS A 15 -1.62 17.75 -17.18
C HIS A 15 -0.70 17.39 -16.01
N ARG A 16 -0.96 16.24 -15.35
CA ARG A 16 -0.18 15.78 -14.20
C ARG A 16 0.50 14.44 -14.46
N MET A 17 1.73 14.33 -13.95
CA MET A 17 2.45 13.07 -13.89
C MET A 17 1.93 12.24 -12.73
N LYS A 18 1.68 10.97 -12.99
CA LYS A 18 1.26 9.94 -12.04
C LYS A 18 2.23 8.78 -12.11
N GLY A 19 2.38 8.08 -11.03
CA GLY A 19 3.26 6.92 -11.05
C GLY A 19 3.58 6.37 -9.67
N MET A 20 4.26 5.25 -9.70
CA MET A 20 4.76 4.56 -8.51
C MET A 20 6.17 4.09 -8.76
N ALA A 21 7.01 4.23 -7.77
CA ALA A 21 8.34 3.64 -7.70
C ALA A 21 8.46 2.83 -6.41
N GLU A 22 8.97 1.62 -6.53
CA GLU A 22 9.22 0.71 -5.42
C GLU A 22 10.61 0.14 -5.52
N VAL A 23 11.32 0.12 -4.41
CA VAL A 23 12.63 -0.50 -4.27
C VAL A 23 12.58 -1.39 -3.05
N GLU A 24 12.98 -2.65 -3.20
CA GLU A 24 13.06 -3.61 -2.12
C GLU A 24 14.46 -4.22 -2.04
N TYR A 25 15.07 -4.12 -0.87
CA TYR A 25 16.35 -4.73 -0.55
C TYR A 25 16.13 -5.99 0.30
N SER A 26 16.55 -7.15 -0.22
CA SER A 26 16.52 -8.42 0.50
C SER A 26 17.84 -8.65 1.24
N PHE A 27 17.76 -8.91 2.54
CA PHE A 27 18.92 -9.25 3.39
C PHE A 27 19.40 -10.69 3.18
N HIS A 28 18.55 -11.57 2.59
CA HIS A 28 18.96 -12.91 2.25
C HIS A 28 19.84 -12.95 0.99
N LYS A 29 20.96 -13.64 1.08
CA LYS A 29 21.85 -13.90 -0.06
C LYS A 29 21.16 -14.91 -1.01
N LYS A 30 21.14 -14.72 -2.28
CA LYS A 30 20.64 -15.66 -3.31
C LYS A 30 19.10 -15.80 -3.38
N LYS A 31 18.37 -14.71 -3.28
CA LYS A 31 16.95 -14.73 -3.67
C LYS A 31 16.81 -14.46 -5.15
N GLU A 32 16.00 -15.26 -5.79
CA GLU A 32 15.61 -15.08 -7.18
C GLU A 32 14.44 -14.10 -7.29
N TYR A 33 13.52 -14.16 -6.32
CA TYR A 33 12.34 -13.30 -6.27
C TYR A 33 12.23 -12.59 -4.91
N ALA A 34 11.67 -11.37 -4.92
CA ALA A 34 11.50 -10.57 -3.69
C ALA A 34 10.58 -11.23 -2.66
N ASN A 35 9.58 -11.97 -3.12
CA ASN A 35 8.57 -12.64 -2.29
C ASN A 35 8.93 -14.08 -1.87
N GLU A 36 10.17 -14.51 -2.15
CA GLU A 36 10.64 -15.85 -1.79
C GLU A 36 10.76 -16.01 -0.28
N PHE A 37 10.24 -17.14 0.22
CA PHE A 37 10.28 -17.48 1.65
C PHE A 37 11.68 -17.96 2.11
N PRO A 38 12.11 -17.58 3.30
CA PRO A 38 11.56 -16.59 4.21
C PRO A 38 11.87 -15.16 3.76
N ILE A 39 10.92 -14.24 3.87
CA ILE A 39 11.15 -12.84 3.55
C ILE A 39 11.92 -12.17 4.69
N HIS A 40 13.02 -11.52 4.34
CA HIS A 40 13.73 -10.60 5.22
C HIS A 40 14.18 -9.41 4.36
N SER A 41 13.37 -8.37 4.34
CA SER A 41 13.55 -7.27 3.40
C SER A 41 13.15 -5.92 3.97
N LEU A 42 13.70 -4.88 3.37
CA LEU A 42 13.30 -3.49 3.55
C LEU A 42 12.80 -2.95 2.21
N LYS A 43 11.57 -2.49 2.18
CA LYS A 43 10.89 -1.97 1.00
C LYS A 43 10.54 -0.51 1.18
N ALA A 44 10.94 0.30 0.21
CA ALA A 44 10.52 1.69 0.08
C ALA A 44 9.64 1.85 -1.15
N ARG A 45 8.48 2.48 -0.99
CA ARG A 45 7.53 2.75 -2.07
C ARG A 45 7.10 4.20 -2.03
N TYR A 46 7.11 4.83 -3.19
CA TYR A 46 6.51 6.14 -3.39
C TYR A 46 5.45 6.05 -4.48
N THR A 47 4.27 6.60 -4.19
CA THR A 47 3.15 6.65 -5.13
C THR A 47 2.63 8.08 -5.23
N SER A 48 2.42 8.55 -6.44
CA SER A 48 1.74 9.82 -6.73
C SER A 48 0.66 9.52 -7.75
N ASP A 49 -0.59 9.49 -7.31
CA ASP A 49 -1.70 9.06 -8.16
C ASP A 49 -3.01 9.75 -7.75
N VAL A 50 -4.06 9.47 -8.52
CA VAL A 50 -5.41 9.88 -8.18
C VAL A 50 -6.01 8.93 -7.14
N ASN A 51 -6.78 9.50 -6.23
CA ASN A 51 -7.56 8.76 -5.25
C ASN A 51 -9.04 9.16 -5.36
N GLN A 52 -9.92 8.16 -5.35
CA GLN A 52 -11.35 8.41 -5.32
C GLN A 52 -11.83 8.39 -3.88
N TYR A 53 -12.26 9.56 -3.37
CA TYR A 53 -12.74 9.67 -2.00
C TYR A 53 -14.02 8.86 -1.77
N GLY A 54 -14.07 8.15 -0.65
CA GLY A 54 -15.20 7.31 -0.24
C GLY A 54 -15.19 5.89 -0.82
N GLN A 55 -14.18 5.52 -1.59
CA GLN A 55 -13.96 4.14 -2.00
C GLN A 55 -12.76 3.55 -1.24
N HIS A 56 -13.01 2.60 -0.37
CA HIS A 56 -11.97 1.83 0.32
C HIS A 56 -11.87 0.44 -0.30
N TYR A 57 -10.81 0.21 -1.07
CA TYR A 57 -10.50 -1.11 -1.61
C TYR A 57 -9.63 -1.87 -0.60
N LEU A 58 -10.27 -2.50 0.39
CA LEU A 58 -9.53 -3.29 1.39
C LEU A 58 -9.13 -4.67 0.85
N TYR A 59 -9.90 -5.23 -0.08
CA TYR A 59 -9.73 -6.61 -0.54
C TYR A 59 -9.77 -6.79 -2.06
N THR A 60 -10.00 -5.74 -2.83
CA THR A 60 -10.04 -5.79 -4.29
C THR A 60 -8.91 -4.96 -4.88
N SER A 61 -8.33 -5.44 -5.98
CA SER A 61 -7.35 -4.66 -6.74
C SER A 61 -8.03 -3.44 -7.37
N GLN A 62 -7.32 -2.32 -7.46
CA GLN A 62 -7.80 -1.11 -8.13
C GLN A 62 -8.09 -1.32 -9.61
N ASP A 63 -7.54 -2.36 -10.21
CA ASP A 63 -7.68 -2.73 -11.62
C ASP A 63 -8.90 -3.64 -11.88
N ASN A 64 -10.01 -3.37 -11.21
CA ASN A 64 -11.23 -4.12 -11.47
C ASN A 64 -11.86 -3.65 -12.79
N VAL A 65 -12.02 -4.57 -13.74
CA VAL A 65 -12.61 -4.34 -15.07
C VAL A 65 -14.02 -3.69 -14.98
N PHE A 66 -14.78 -4.01 -13.94
CA PHE A 66 -16.11 -3.43 -13.69
C PHE A 66 -16.06 -1.93 -13.35
N LEU A 67 -14.96 -1.44 -12.77
CA LEU A 67 -14.75 -0.02 -12.51
C LEU A 67 -14.46 0.75 -13.80
N SER A 68 -13.81 0.12 -14.77
CA SER A 68 -13.55 0.69 -16.09
C SER A 68 -14.81 0.87 -16.94
N LEU A 69 -15.87 0.12 -16.66
CA LEU A 69 -17.17 0.21 -17.33
C LEU A 69 -18.10 1.25 -16.71
N LYS A 70 -17.70 1.92 -15.65
CA LYS A 70 -18.50 2.91 -14.96
C LYS A 70 -18.67 4.16 -15.84
N ARG A 71 -19.89 4.42 -16.27
CA ARG A 71 -20.25 5.58 -17.14
C ARG A 71 -20.49 6.89 -16.39
N GLN A 72 -20.44 6.92 -15.07
CA GLN A 72 -20.63 8.13 -14.28
C GLN A 72 -19.34 8.98 -14.24
N LYS A 73 -19.52 10.30 -14.33
CA LYS A 73 -18.41 11.25 -14.10
C LYS A 73 -17.92 11.06 -12.66
N ASP A 74 -16.66 10.70 -12.50
CA ASP A 74 -16.02 10.63 -11.20
C ASP A 74 -15.64 12.03 -10.72
N ASP A 75 -16.60 12.70 -10.10
CA ASP A 75 -16.42 14.06 -9.57
C ASP A 75 -15.69 14.08 -8.22
N ARG A 76 -15.42 12.90 -7.63
CA ARG A 76 -14.80 12.74 -6.31
C ARG A 76 -13.34 12.31 -6.38
N ILE A 77 -12.63 12.72 -7.40
CA ILE A 77 -11.22 12.42 -7.58
C ILE A 77 -10.39 13.49 -6.89
N GLY A 78 -9.47 13.06 -6.04
CA GLY A 78 -8.40 13.87 -5.47
C GLY A 78 -7.03 13.34 -5.88
N TYR A 79 -5.98 14.11 -5.59
CA TYR A 79 -4.60 13.66 -5.78
C TYR A 79 -4.02 13.22 -4.45
N GLN A 80 -3.32 12.10 -4.47
CA GLN A 80 -2.69 11.54 -3.30
C GLN A 80 -1.21 11.27 -3.57
N ARG A 81 -0.37 11.68 -2.63
CA ARG A 81 1.04 11.27 -2.55
C ARG A 81 1.22 10.41 -1.33
N LYS A 82 1.92 9.29 -1.51
CA LYS A 82 2.11 8.31 -0.45
C LYS A 82 3.56 7.82 -0.49
N ALA A 83 4.23 7.91 0.64
CA ALA A 83 5.54 7.32 0.86
C ALA A 83 5.40 6.24 1.93
N GLU A 84 5.90 5.05 1.66
CA GLU A 84 5.85 3.90 2.56
C GLU A 84 7.23 3.30 2.73
N LEU A 85 7.58 2.99 3.95
CA LEU A 85 8.76 2.21 4.30
C LEU A 85 8.30 1.00 5.09
N THR A 86 8.56 -0.20 4.57
CA THR A 86 8.11 -1.46 5.15
C THR A 86 9.30 -2.36 5.41
N TYR A 87 9.47 -2.77 6.65
CA TYR A 87 10.40 -3.81 7.05
C TYR A 87 9.63 -5.09 7.34
N THR A 88 10.03 -6.19 6.70
CA THR A 88 9.39 -7.51 6.86
C THR A 88 10.44 -8.54 7.26
N ASN A 89 10.13 -9.35 8.25
CA ASN A 89 10.95 -10.49 8.63
C ASN A 89 10.07 -11.71 8.90
N GLU A 90 10.33 -12.79 8.15
CA GLU A 90 9.68 -14.09 8.28
C GLU A 90 10.67 -15.12 8.81
N PHE A 91 10.19 -15.98 9.71
CA PHE A 91 10.97 -17.08 10.30
C PHE A 91 10.44 -18.43 9.85
N HIS A 92 11.30 -19.42 9.79
CA HIS A 92 10.93 -20.81 9.48
C HIS A 92 9.95 -21.43 10.48
N SER A 93 9.82 -20.87 11.68
CA SER A 93 8.84 -21.27 12.70
C SER A 93 7.38 -20.93 12.34
N GLY A 94 7.15 -20.26 11.23
CA GLY A 94 5.84 -19.72 10.84
C GLY A 94 5.49 -18.37 11.48
N PHE A 95 6.37 -17.81 12.30
CA PHE A 95 6.21 -16.45 12.82
C PHE A 95 6.74 -15.43 11.81
N SER A 96 6.04 -14.31 11.68
CA SER A 96 6.51 -13.17 10.91
C SER A 96 6.05 -11.87 11.54
N PHE A 97 6.82 -10.81 11.33
CA PHE A 97 6.43 -9.46 11.70
C PHE A 97 6.73 -8.47 10.57
N GLN A 98 5.92 -7.45 10.51
CA GLN A 98 6.05 -6.37 9.53
C GLN A 98 5.86 -5.04 10.25
N LEU A 99 6.79 -4.12 10.00
CA LEU A 99 6.74 -2.74 10.48
C LEU A 99 6.59 -1.84 9.27
N THR A 100 5.55 -1.01 9.25
CA THR A 100 5.31 -0.08 8.15
C THR A 100 5.19 1.34 8.69
N SER A 101 5.99 2.24 8.13
CA SER A 101 5.82 3.69 8.29
C SER A 101 5.22 4.23 7.00
N ARG A 102 4.14 4.98 7.10
CA ARG A 102 3.39 5.52 5.96
C ARG A 102 3.15 7.00 6.13
N PHE A 103 3.63 7.78 5.19
CA PHE A 103 3.30 9.19 5.05
C PHE A 103 2.34 9.35 3.87
N ARG A 104 1.20 9.97 4.12
CA ARG A 104 0.19 10.24 3.10
C ARG A 104 -0.15 11.72 3.08
N GLN A 105 -0.22 12.29 1.89
CA GLN A 105 -0.68 13.65 1.64
C GLN A 105 -1.80 13.62 0.61
N ASP A 106 -2.98 14.06 1.01
CA ASP A 106 -4.15 14.20 0.15
C ASP A 106 -4.33 15.67 -0.23
N GLU A 107 -4.57 15.94 -1.51
CA GLU A 107 -4.83 17.27 -2.05
C GLU A 107 -6.33 17.42 -2.29
N SER A 108 -6.91 18.52 -1.81
CA SER A 108 -8.33 18.81 -2.00
C SER A 108 -8.67 18.96 -3.49
N SER A 109 -9.84 18.46 -3.90
CA SER A 109 -10.38 18.74 -5.23
C SER A 109 -11.35 19.93 -5.16
N TYR A 110 -11.67 20.50 -6.34
CA TYR A 110 -12.64 21.59 -6.42
C TYR A 110 -14.01 21.22 -5.82
N LEU A 111 -14.43 19.96 -5.98
CA LEU A 111 -15.74 19.49 -5.52
C LEU A 111 -15.73 18.98 -4.07
N ILE A 112 -14.55 18.69 -3.51
CA ILE A 112 -14.39 18.22 -2.13
C ILE A 112 -13.31 19.07 -1.48
N PRO A 113 -13.66 20.30 -1.02
CA PRO A 113 -12.73 21.13 -0.29
C PRO A 113 -12.49 20.53 1.11
N PHE A 114 -11.24 20.56 1.56
CA PHE A 114 -10.94 20.28 2.98
C PHE A 114 -11.14 21.55 3.79
N LEU A 115 -11.89 21.44 4.86
CA LEU A 115 -12.11 22.54 5.79
C LEU A 115 -11.44 22.23 7.11
N LYS A 116 -10.75 23.20 7.66
CA LYS A 116 -10.20 23.10 9.00
C LYS A 116 -11.35 23.23 9.99
N GLN A 117 -11.31 22.46 11.08
CA GLN A 117 -12.33 22.50 12.13
C GLN A 117 -12.09 23.71 13.07
N ASP A 118 -12.01 24.91 12.47
CA ASP A 118 -11.96 26.18 13.18
C ASP A 118 -13.34 26.84 13.08
N GLU A 119 -13.62 27.85 13.93
CA GLU A 119 -14.87 28.61 13.90
C GLU A 119 -15.16 29.26 12.53
N MET A 120 -14.13 29.50 11.72
CA MET A 120 -14.25 30.09 10.38
C MET A 120 -14.27 29.07 9.23
N ALA A 121 -14.16 27.74 9.51
CA ALA A 121 -14.10 26.69 8.50
C ALA A 121 -13.14 27.00 7.33
N THR A 122 -11.90 27.40 7.66
CA THR A 122 -10.92 27.86 6.66
C THR A 122 -10.56 26.71 5.67
N PRO A 123 -10.58 26.98 4.36
CA PRO A 123 -10.25 25.95 3.37
C PRO A 123 -8.75 25.60 3.39
N VAL A 124 -8.45 24.31 3.39
CA VAL A 124 -7.09 23.76 3.38
C VAL A 124 -6.85 23.00 2.09
N LYS A 125 -5.74 23.31 1.42
CA LYS A 125 -5.42 22.67 0.14
C LYS A 125 -4.91 21.22 0.26
N LYS A 126 -4.26 20.91 1.39
CA LYS A 126 -3.61 19.60 1.61
C LYS A 126 -3.78 19.15 3.05
N ILE A 127 -4.01 17.86 3.20
CA ILE A 127 -3.99 17.18 4.50
C ILE A 127 -2.88 16.14 4.47
N SER A 128 -2.05 16.11 5.49
CA SER A 128 -0.99 15.13 5.65
C SER A 128 -1.28 14.25 6.85
N ASN A 129 -1.00 12.96 6.72
CA ASN A 129 -1.12 11.98 7.79
C ASN A 129 0.10 11.09 7.82
N THR A 130 0.62 10.81 9.01
CA THR A 130 1.70 9.86 9.24
C THR A 130 1.18 8.71 10.09
N GLU A 131 1.42 7.49 9.65
CA GLU A 131 0.94 6.28 10.30
C GLU A 131 2.09 5.31 10.50
N PHE A 132 2.07 4.62 11.65
CA PHE A 132 2.95 3.51 11.95
C PHE A 132 2.10 2.27 12.19
N GLU A 133 2.38 1.21 11.46
CA GLU A 133 1.69 -0.07 11.56
C GLU A 133 2.66 -1.17 11.98
N VAL A 134 2.25 -1.94 12.97
CA VAL A 134 2.91 -3.19 13.39
C VAL A 134 1.96 -4.32 13.08
N LYS A 135 2.42 -5.30 12.30
CA LYS A 135 1.66 -6.50 11.97
C LYS A 135 2.45 -7.73 12.40
N LEU A 136 1.83 -8.58 13.20
CA LEU A 136 2.35 -9.87 13.64
C LEU A 136 1.50 -10.97 13.00
N ARG A 137 2.16 -12.02 12.53
CA ARG A 137 1.47 -13.19 11.97
C ARG A 137 2.16 -14.45 12.45
N TYR A 138 1.38 -15.43 12.86
CA TYR A 138 1.85 -16.76 13.25
C TYR A 138 1.03 -17.82 12.53
N ALA A 139 1.68 -18.65 11.73
CA ALA A 139 1.07 -19.70 10.93
C ALA A 139 1.97 -20.94 10.96
N PRO A 140 1.90 -21.73 12.06
CA PRO A 140 2.71 -22.92 12.19
C PRO A 140 2.33 -23.95 11.13
N ASN A 141 3.34 -24.60 10.54
CA ASN A 141 3.16 -25.67 9.54
C ASN A 141 2.43 -25.24 8.25
N GLU A 142 2.31 -23.97 7.98
CA GLU A 142 1.76 -23.48 6.72
C GLU A 142 2.67 -23.89 5.54
N LYS A 143 2.07 -24.53 4.54
CA LYS A 143 2.74 -24.86 3.28
C LYS A 143 2.23 -23.94 2.19
N PHE A 144 3.14 -23.48 1.34
CA PHE A 144 2.76 -22.63 0.21
C PHE A 144 3.31 -23.17 -1.11
N PHE A 145 2.55 -22.89 -2.14
CA PHE A 145 3.04 -22.92 -3.51
C PHE A 145 3.50 -21.50 -3.87
N GLN A 146 4.73 -21.40 -4.31
CA GLN A 146 5.34 -20.13 -4.68
C GLN A 146 5.58 -20.05 -6.18
N THR A 147 5.10 -18.96 -6.78
CA THR A 147 5.44 -18.55 -8.15
C THR A 147 6.32 -17.31 -8.12
N GLN A 148 6.80 -16.90 -9.27
CA GLN A 148 7.56 -15.67 -9.43
C GLN A 148 6.86 -14.43 -8.86
N TRP A 149 5.53 -14.36 -8.96
CA TRP A 149 4.73 -13.18 -8.62
C TRP A 149 3.95 -13.34 -7.32
N ASN A 150 3.52 -14.54 -7.01
CA ASN A 150 2.58 -14.79 -5.92
C ASN A 150 2.96 -16.01 -5.09
N ARG A 151 2.54 -15.97 -3.83
CA ARG A 151 2.63 -17.07 -2.89
C ARG A 151 1.21 -17.44 -2.43
N PHE A 152 0.83 -18.70 -2.63
CA PHE A 152 -0.50 -19.22 -2.30
C PHE A 152 -0.39 -20.27 -1.20
N PRO A 153 -1.20 -20.18 -0.12
CA PRO A 153 -1.26 -21.23 0.87
C PRO A 153 -1.87 -22.51 0.25
N VAL A 154 -1.22 -23.63 0.48
CA VAL A 154 -1.69 -24.95 0.01
C VAL A 154 -2.37 -25.72 1.15
N SER A 155 -1.90 -25.54 2.40
CA SER A 155 -2.51 -26.18 3.56
C SER A 155 -3.62 -25.30 4.11
N LEU A 156 -4.87 -25.76 3.99
CA LEU A 156 -6.04 -25.07 4.52
C LEU A 156 -6.30 -25.41 6.01
N ASP A 157 -5.65 -26.44 6.54
CA ASP A 157 -5.87 -26.96 7.89
C ASP A 157 -4.98 -26.30 8.95
N ALA A 158 -4.02 -25.49 8.55
CA ALA A 158 -3.13 -24.79 9.47
C ALA A 158 -3.79 -23.52 10.02
N PRO A 159 -3.89 -23.33 11.35
CA PRO A 159 -4.42 -22.10 11.90
C PRO A 159 -3.49 -20.94 11.61
N VAL A 160 -4.07 -19.79 11.24
CA VAL A 160 -3.34 -18.54 11.01
C VAL A 160 -3.83 -17.50 12.01
N PHE A 161 -2.92 -17.03 12.85
CA PHE A 161 -3.16 -15.94 13.78
C PHE A 161 -2.52 -14.66 13.24
N SER A 162 -3.27 -13.59 13.20
CA SER A 162 -2.74 -12.29 12.79
C SER A 162 -3.23 -11.19 13.73
N LEU A 163 -2.31 -10.30 14.09
CA LEU A 163 -2.58 -9.09 14.86
C LEU A 163 -1.98 -7.91 14.14
N SER A 164 -2.75 -6.87 13.93
CA SER A 164 -2.25 -5.60 13.39
C SER A 164 -2.67 -4.44 14.28
N HIS A 165 -1.76 -3.51 14.47
CA HIS A 165 -2.01 -2.28 15.20
C HIS A 165 -1.44 -1.10 14.42
N THR A 166 -2.28 -0.08 14.18
CA THR A 166 -1.89 1.13 13.46
C THR A 166 -2.07 2.34 14.38
N MET A 167 -1.04 3.16 14.46
CA MET A 167 -1.02 4.41 15.19
C MET A 167 -0.83 5.57 14.21
N ALA A 168 -1.64 6.62 14.34
CA ALA A 168 -1.43 7.87 13.63
C ALA A 168 -0.57 8.81 14.49
N ALA A 169 0.49 9.36 13.90
CA ALA A 169 1.26 10.43 14.51
C ALA A 169 0.66 11.77 14.10
N LYS A 170 0.43 12.63 15.07
CA LYS A 170 0.03 14.03 14.85
C LYS A 170 1.24 14.88 14.51
#